data_a8900f307a4ac420cbda1a9b44452985
#
_entry.id   a8900f307a4ac420cbda1a9b44452985
#
_cell.length_a   1.000
_cell.length_b   1.000
_cell.length_c   1.000
_cell.angle_alpha   90.00
_cell.angle_beta   90.00
_cell.angle_gamma   90.00
#
_symmetry.space_group_name_H-M   'P 1'
#
loop_
_entity.id
_entity.type
_entity.pdbx_description
1 polymer ?
#
loop_
_entity_poly.entity_id
_entity_poly.type
_entity_poly.pdbx_seq_one_letter_code
_entity_poly.pdbx_strand_id
1 'polypeptide(L)'
;LWLNPPAQMPPPASAGWRFWQPYFPAYHNLLAQRWVALPEPASPQTWDQIVLYASKQKEENWQLLQAAETLLSAAGEILFLVPNDYGSKSFQQGLQSSGRLLGYESGRKSRLYRLQRQGESSTPLFAPRKNRDGYWSTPGLFSWDRIDGGSRLLAQAILADPTPPAGPLADLGAGWGYLATQLSPRLRIHLLESDRRALQCAQLNLPDGEPVLHWCDLSQGQLPAPLKPQSMATVVTNPPFHAGKQEAAMLGQHFALAAHRLLRPGGVLWLVGNTHLAYPRLLGSLFSHLEVKTQREGFTVLRAVK
;
A
#
# COMPACT_ATOMS: atom_id res chain seq x y z
N LEU A 1 8.44 -16.44 13.61
CA LEU A 1 8.20 -15.32 12.66
C LEU A 1 6.77 -14.82 12.80
N TRP A 2 6.57 -13.51 12.77
CA TRP A 2 5.25 -12.92 12.70
C TRP A 2 5.07 -12.19 11.38
N LEU A 3 4.06 -12.58 10.62
CA LEU A 3 3.71 -12.00 9.33
C LEU A 3 2.59 -10.98 9.51
N ASN A 4 2.81 -9.79 8.98
CA ASN A 4 1.86 -8.68 8.93
C ASN A 4 1.23 -8.35 10.31
N PRO A 5 2.04 -8.14 11.37
CA PRO A 5 1.51 -7.83 12.70
C PRO A 5 0.73 -6.53 12.68
N PRO A 6 -0.41 -6.43 13.38
CA PRO A 6 -1.13 -5.17 13.50
C PRO A 6 -0.33 -4.16 14.32
N ALA A 7 -0.39 -2.89 13.93
CA ALA A 7 0.39 -1.81 14.55
C ALA A 7 0.15 -1.64 16.07
N GLN A 8 -0.98 -2.08 16.59
CA GLN A 8 -1.40 -1.86 17.98
C GLN A 8 -1.27 -3.11 18.87
N MET A 9 -0.78 -4.22 18.35
CA MET A 9 -0.71 -5.46 19.13
C MET A 9 0.69 -5.59 19.75
N PRO A 10 0.81 -5.68 21.09
CA PRO A 10 2.10 -5.93 21.70
C PRO A 10 2.56 -7.34 21.30
N PRO A 11 3.78 -7.48 20.79
CA PRO A 11 4.35 -8.79 20.53
C PRO A 11 4.55 -9.58 21.80
N PRO A 12 4.61 -10.92 21.72
CA PRO A 12 4.88 -11.77 22.86
C PRO A 12 6.24 -11.42 23.48
N ALA A 13 6.31 -11.48 24.81
CA ALA A 13 7.47 -11.06 25.62
C ALA A 13 8.74 -11.94 25.47
N SER A 14 8.78 -12.89 24.53
CA SER A 14 9.91 -13.79 24.37
C SER A 14 10.94 -13.27 23.36
N ALA A 15 12.24 -13.42 23.70
CA ALA A 15 13.34 -13.18 22.78
C ALA A 15 13.28 -14.14 21.57
N GLY A 16 13.61 -13.65 20.38
CA GLY A 16 13.71 -14.50 19.18
C GLY A 16 12.65 -14.23 18.11
N TRP A 17 11.62 -13.46 18.38
CA TRP A 17 10.64 -13.09 17.36
C TRP A 17 11.24 -12.18 16.30
N ARG A 18 10.79 -12.37 15.05
CA ARG A 18 11.04 -11.49 13.91
C ARG A 18 9.71 -11.11 13.31
N PHE A 19 9.60 -9.89 12.81
CA PHE A 19 8.36 -9.33 12.30
C PHE A 19 8.54 -8.91 10.85
N TRP A 20 7.81 -9.52 9.92
CA TRP A 20 7.75 -9.05 8.55
C TRP A 20 6.64 -8.02 8.41
N GLN A 21 7.01 -6.79 8.05
CA GLN A 21 6.05 -5.69 7.91
C GLN A 21 6.44 -4.79 6.75
N PRO A 22 5.75 -4.90 5.60
CA PRO A 22 6.03 -4.08 4.42
C PRO A 22 5.41 -2.68 4.46
N TYR A 23 4.49 -2.41 5.42
CA TYR A 23 3.83 -1.12 5.55
C TYR A 23 4.61 -0.20 6.49
N PHE A 24 5.09 0.94 5.96
CA PHE A 24 6.03 1.84 6.62
C PHE A 24 5.61 2.29 8.04
N PRO A 25 4.37 2.79 8.27
CA PRO A 25 3.97 3.22 9.61
C PRO A 25 4.03 2.10 10.65
N ALA A 26 3.58 0.89 10.30
CA ALA A 26 3.61 -0.25 11.19
C ALA A 26 5.05 -0.76 11.42
N TYR A 27 5.88 -0.78 10.38
CA TYR A 27 7.30 -1.13 10.47
C TYR A 27 8.06 -0.20 11.44
N HIS A 28 7.91 1.11 11.28
CA HIS A 28 8.54 2.09 12.16
C HIS A 28 8.04 2.02 13.60
N ASN A 29 6.75 1.71 13.81
CA ASN A 29 6.20 1.50 15.14
C ASN A 29 6.84 0.28 15.83
N LEU A 30 7.08 -0.82 15.10
CA LEU A 30 7.80 -1.98 15.62
C LEU A 30 9.25 -1.62 16.01
N LEU A 31 9.96 -0.88 15.17
CA LEU A 31 11.32 -0.41 15.48
C LEU A 31 11.35 0.51 16.72
N ALA A 32 10.37 1.42 16.85
CA ALA A 32 10.25 2.29 18.02
C ALA A 32 10.05 1.50 19.33
N GLN A 33 9.41 0.35 19.25
CA GLN A 33 9.25 -0.60 20.34
C GLN A 33 10.46 -1.54 20.52
N ARG A 34 11.57 -1.31 19.79
CA ARG A 34 12.81 -2.10 19.78
C ARG A 34 12.65 -3.55 19.32
N TRP A 35 11.68 -3.81 18.43
CA TRP A 35 11.48 -5.12 17.81
C TRP A 35 12.30 -5.26 16.54
N VAL A 36 12.70 -6.49 16.22
CA VAL A 36 13.41 -6.79 14.98
C VAL A 36 12.39 -6.93 13.86
N ALA A 37 12.14 -5.84 13.14
CA ALA A 37 11.26 -5.79 11.99
C ALA A 37 12.05 -5.95 10.67
N LEU A 38 11.45 -6.65 9.72
CA LEU A 38 12.00 -6.96 8.40
C LEU A 38 11.09 -6.31 7.34
N PRO A 39 11.58 -5.38 6.54
CA PRO A 39 10.80 -4.78 5.46
C PRO A 39 10.75 -5.68 4.22
N GLU A 40 11.76 -6.54 4.06
CA GLU A 40 11.87 -7.56 3.02
C GLU A 40 11.50 -8.94 3.58
N PRO A 41 11.10 -9.90 2.70
CA PRO A 41 10.96 -11.28 3.11
C PRO A 41 12.24 -11.80 3.77
N ALA A 42 12.09 -12.56 4.85
CA ALA A 42 13.24 -13.19 5.49
C ALA A 42 14.02 -14.06 4.49
N SER A 43 15.34 -14.04 4.57
CA SER A 43 16.22 -15.02 3.89
C SER A 43 15.79 -16.45 4.20
N PRO A 44 16.23 -17.47 3.43
CA PRO A 44 15.77 -18.86 3.57
C PRO A 44 16.12 -19.44 4.95
N GLN A 45 15.40 -19.01 5.95
CA GLN A 45 15.45 -19.49 7.31
C GLN A 45 14.12 -20.13 7.63
N THR A 46 14.12 -21.34 8.18
CA THR A 46 12.90 -22.00 8.65
C THR A 46 12.57 -21.61 10.08
N TRP A 47 11.27 -21.62 10.38
CA TRP A 47 10.72 -21.19 11.67
C TRP A 47 9.83 -22.29 12.23
N ASP A 48 9.95 -22.59 13.52
CA ASP A 48 9.09 -23.58 14.18
C ASP A 48 7.69 -23.06 14.44
N GLN A 49 7.54 -21.75 14.53
CA GLN A 49 6.23 -21.12 14.68
C GLN A 49 6.13 -19.86 13.85
N ILE A 50 5.05 -19.77 13.09
CA ILE A 50 4.70 -18.58 12.31
C ILE A 50 3.33 -18.08 12.77
N VAL A 51 3.25 -16.82 13.17
CA VAL A 51 1.98 -16.14 13.45
C VAL A 51 1.61 -15.29 12.25
N LEU A 52 0.41 -15.47 11.72
CA LEU A 52 -0.16 -14.64 10.67
C LEU A 52 -1.40 -13.93 11.20
N TYR A 53 -1.41 -12.61 11.16
CA TYR A 53 -2.61 -11.82 11.40
C TYR A 53 -3.29 -11.51 10.07
N ALA A 54 -4.57 -11.84 9.97
CA ALA A 54 -5.33 -11.66 8.74
C ALA A 54 -5.50 -10.18 8.36
N SER A 55 -5.37 -9.89 7.09
CA SER A 55 -5.86 -8.64 6.50
C SER A 55 -7.35 -8.77 6.10
N LYS A 56 -7.96 -7.66 5.69
CA LYS A 56 -9.33 -7.67 5.13
C LYS A 56 -9.43 -8.32 3.75
N GLN A 57 -8.31 -8.54 3.08
CA GLN A 57 -8.28 -9.11 1.73
C GLN A 57 -8.03 -10.62 1.77
N LYS A 58 -9.03 -11.38 1.34
CA LYS A 58 -9.00 -12.84 1.41
C LYS A 58 -7.86 -13.44 0.58
N GLU A 59 -7.62 -12.91 -0.60
CA GLU A 59 -6.57 -13.37 -1.52
C GLU A 59 -5.18 -13.16 -0.94
N GLU A 60 -4.94 -12.04 -0.27
CA GLU A 60 -3.69 -11.77 0.45
C GLU A 60 -3.45 -12.81 1.54
N ASN A 61 -4.47 -13.10 2.34
CA ASN A 61 -4.35 -14.09 3.42
C ASN A 61 -4.00 -15.49 2.89
N TRP A 62 -4.60 -15.92 1.78
CA TRP A 62 -4.24 -17.20 1.17
C TRP A 62 -2.81 -17.21 0.62
N GLN A 63 -2.37 -16.13 -0.01
CA GLN A 63 -0.99 -15.99 -0.47
C GLN A 63 0.00 -16.04 0.69
N LEU A 64 -0.28 -15.31 1.78
CA LEU A 64 0.57 -15.31 2.97
C LEU A 64 0.61 -16.67 3.68
N LEU A 65 -0.50 -17.40 3.70
CA LEU A 65 -0.53 -18.79 4.23
C LEU A 65 0.35 -19.72 3.39
N GLN A 66 0.29 -19.65 2.07
CA GLN A 66 1.15 -20.44 1.19
C GLN A 66 2.64 -20.09 1.38
N ALA A 67 2.94 -18.80 1.50
CA ALA A 67 4.31 -18.33 1.76
C ALA A 67 4.80 -18.75 3.16
N ALA A 68 3.93 -18.74 4.17
CA ALA A 68 4.26 -19.20 5.51
C ALA A 68 4.70 -20.67 5.51
N GLU A 69 4.07 -21.53 4.69
CA GLU A 69 4.48 -22.93 4.57
C GLU A 69 5.91 -23.10 4.04
N THR A 70 6.35 -22.21 3.14
CA THR A 70 7.73 -22.22 2.62
C THR A 70 8.75 -21.92 3.72
N LEU A 71 8.36 -21.09 4.70
CA LEU A 71 9.21 -20.65 5.81
C LEU A 71 9.07 -21.50 7.06
N LEU A 72 8.16 -22.49 7.07
CA LEU A 72 7.89 -23.32 8.23
C LEU A 72 8.83 -24.53 8.27
N SER A 73 9.40 -24.83 9.44
CA SER A 73 10.13 -26.09 9.64
C SER A 73 9.21 -27.31 9.49
N ALA A 74 9.77 -28.50 9.30
CA ALA A 74 8.99 -29.71 9.03
C ALA A 74 7.98 -30.04 10.16
N ALA A 75 8.32 -29.76 11.41
CA ALA A 75 7.48 -29.98 12.59
C ALA A 75 6.80 -28.70 13.09
N GLY A 76 6.92 -27.60 12.34
CA GLY A 76 6.41 -26.30 12.76
C GLY A 76 4.89 -26.15 12.62
N GLU A 77 4.34 -25.11 13.23
CA GLU A 77 2.93 -24.77 13.13
C GLU A 77 2.72 -23.30 12.71
N ILE A 78 1.61 -23.04 12.00
CA ILE A 78 1.14 -21.68 11.70
C ILE A 78 -0.04 -21.38 12.62
N LEU A 79 0.02 -20.23 13.29
CA LEU A 79 -1.07 -19.64 14.06
C LEU A 79 -1.70 -18.53 13.23
N PHE A 80 -2.86 -18.79 12.64
CA PHE A 80 -3.57 -17.84 11.79
C PHE A 80 -4.71 -17.18 12.56
N LEU A 81 -4.53 -15.91 12.94
CA LEU A 81 -5.49 -15.12 13.70
C LEU A 81 -6.35 -14.28 12.76
N VAL A 82 -7.67 -14.53 12.78
CA VAL A 82 -8.63 -13.87 11.88
C VAL A 82 -9.73 -13.20 12.70
N PRO A 83 -9.84 -11.85 12.68
CA PRO A 83 -11.00 -11.15 13.21
C PRO A 83 -12.31 -11.61 12.54
N ASN A 84 -13.43 -11.61 13.30
CA ASN A 84 -14.71 -12.10 12.79
C ASN A 84 -15.24 -11.26 11.61
N ASP A 85 -14.99 -9.95 11.64
CA ASP A 85 -15.36 -8.99 10.59
C ASP A 85 -14.46 -9.10 9.33
N TYR A 86 -13.37 -9.89 9.41
CA TYR A 86 -12.53 -10.24 8.25
C TYR A 86 -12.93 -11.58 7.61
N GLY A 87 -14.12 -12.09 7.95
CA GLY A 87 -14.65 -13.30 7.36
C GLY A 87 -14.07 -14.60 7.94
N SER A 88 -13.80 -14.64 9.24
CA SER A 88 -13.16 -15.79 9.89
C SER A 88 -13.80 -17.14 9.54
N LYS A 89 -15.16 -17.21 9.48
CA LYS A 89 -15.85 -18.46 9.12
C LYS A 89 -15.57 -18.93 7.70
N SER A 90 -15.33 -18.01 6.77
CA SER A 90 -15.09 -18.39 5.35
C SER A 90 -13.74 -19.09 5.14
N PHE A 91 -12.77 -18.90 6.04
CA PHE A 91 -11.50 -19.62 5.99
C PHE A 91 -11.61 -21.05 6.50
N GLN A 92 -12.50 -21.34 7.45
CA GLN A 92 -12.59 -22.67 8.07
C GLN A 92 -12.80 -23.77 7.05
N GLN A 93 -13.76 -23.64 6.15
CA GLN A 93 -14.05 -24.66 5.13
C GLN A 93 -12.84 -24.91 4.21
N GLY A 94 -12.21 -23.85 3.72
CA GLY A 94 -11.02 -23.97 2.87
C GLY A 94 -9.83 -24.62 3.58
N LEU A 95 -9.62 -24.28 4.86
CA LEU A 95 -8.54 -24.86 5.68
C LEU A 95 -8.82 -26.34 6.00
N GLN A 96 -10.08 -26.72 6.27
CA GLN A 96 -10.49 -28.13 6.45
C GLN A 96 -10.31 -28.95 5.18
N SER A 97 -10.82 -28.42 4.04
CA SER A 97 -10.73 -29.11 2.75
C SER A 97 -9.28 -29.31 2.28
N SER A 98 -8.38 -28.39 2.66
CA SER A 98 -6.96 -28.51 2.34
C SER A 98 -6.21 -29.48 3.27
N GLY A 99 -6.83 -30.02 4.33
CA GLY A 99 -6.20 -30.87 5.34
C GLY A 99 -5.16 -30.17 6.22
N ARG A 100 -5.05 -28.84 6.16
CA ARG A 100 -4.09 -28.02 6.92
C ARG A 100 -4.50 -27.84 8.38
N LEU A 101 -5.82 -27.88 8.66
CA LEU A 101 -6.39 -27.49 9.93
C LEU A 101 -6.16 -28.56 11.00
N LEU A 102 -5.37 -28.24 12.02
CA LEU A 102 -5.21 -29.04 13.25
C LEU A 102 -6.36 -28.77 14.24
N GLY A 103 -6.82 -27.54 14.32
CA GLY A 103 -7.89 -27.11 15.22
C GLY A 103 -8.08 -25.58 15.19
N TYR A 104 -9.08 -25.12 15.90
CA TYR A 104 -9.28 -23.68 16.05
C TYR A 104 -9.92 -23.34 17.42
N GLU A 105 -9.65 -22.11 17.86
CA GLU A 105 -10.27 -21.52 19.04
C GLU A 105 -11.02 -20.24 18.64
N SER A 106 -12.14 -19.96 19.31
CA SER A 106 -12.92 -18.74 19.09
C SER A 106 -12.97 -17.92 20.38
N GLY A 107 -12.66 -16.65 20.28
CA GLY A 107 -12.69 -15.74 21.42
C GLY A 107 -12.41 -14.30 21.01
N ARG A 108 -12.80 -13.33 21.85
CA ARG A 108 -12.48 -11.89 21.66
C ARG A 108 -12.79 -11.37 20.25
N LYS A 109 -13.93 -11.79 19.67
CA LYS A 109 -14.34 -11.45 18.29
C LYS A 109 -13.37 -11.90 17.20
N SER A 110 -12.61 -12.95 17.44
CA SER A 110 -11.61 -13.50 16.49
C SER A 110 -11.63 -15.02 16.52
N ARG A 111 -11.03 -15.64 15.52
CA ARG A 111 -10.67 -17.07 15.49
C ARG A 111 -9.16 -17.22 15.32
N LEU A 112 -8.60 -18.10 16.11
CA LEU A 112 -7.22 -18.58 15.97
C LEU A 112 -7.25 -19.98 15.38
N TYR A 113 -6.77 -20.12 14.16
CA TYR A 113 -6.58 -21.42 13.52
C TYR A 113 -5.16 -21.92 13.76
N ARG A 114 -5.03 -23.18 14.10
CA ARG A 114 -3.75 -23.90 14.19
C ARG A 114 -3.62 -24.77 12.95
N LEU A 115 -2.54 -24.55 12.20
CA LEU A 115 -2.34 -25.19 10.90
C LEU A 115 -0.99 -25.90 10.87
N GLN A 116 -0.96 -27.05 10.20
CA GLN A 116 0.27 -27.77 9.88
C GLN A 116 0.71 -27.49 8.45
N ARG A 117 1.97 -27.76 8.17
CA ARG A 117 2.53 -27.75 6.82
C ARG A 117 1.89 -28.86 5.98
N GLN A 118 1.56 -28.54 4.73
CA GLN A 118 1.13 -29.50 3.74
C GLN A 118 2.08 -29.52 2.54
N GLY A 119 3.02 -30.44 2.55
CA GLY A 119 3.94 -30.64 1.44
C GLY A 119 5.00 -29.54 1.31
N GLU A 120 5.67 -29.53 0.17
CA GLU A 120 6.65 -28.51 -0.17
C GLU A 120 5.96 -27.35 -0.91
N SER A 121 6.05 -26.15 -0.36
CA SER A 121 5.63 -24.91 -1.02
C SER A 121 6.89 -24.13 -1.41
N SER A 122 6.87 -23.48 -2.57
CA SER A 122 7.92 -22.57 -3.02
C SER A 122 7.43 -21.12 -3.17
N THR A 123 6.24 -20.82 -2.64
CA THR A 123 5.64 -19.49 -2.76
C THR A 123 6.38 -18.49 -1.88
N PRO A 124 6.99 -17.44 -2.44
CA PRO A 124 7.65 -16.41 -1.64
C PRO A 124 6.63 -15.50 -0.95
N LEU A 125 7.04 -14.82 0.13
CA LEU A 125 6.20 -13.84 0.83
C LEU A 125 5.73 -12.69 -0.06
N PHE A 126 6.57 -12.32 -1.03
CA PHE A 126 6.19 -11.39 -2.07
C PHE A 126 6.20 -12.12 -3.42
N ALA A 127 5.02 -12.26 -4.00
CA ALA A 127 4.80 -12.94 -5.28
C ALA A 127 3.92 -12.05 -6.17
N PRO A 128 4.50 -11.02 -6.83
CA PRO A 128 3.75 -10.17 -7.73
C PRO A 128 3.30 -10.96 -8.96
N ARG A 129 2.12 -10.63 -9.47
CA ARG A 129 1.54 -11.22 -10.67
C ARG A 129 0.88 -10.15 -11.53
N LYS A 130 0.68 -10.45 -12.80
CA LYS A 130 -0.08 -9.55 -13.68
C LYS A 130 -1.55 -9.53 -13.24
N ASN A 131 -2.09 -8.32 -13.04
CA ASN A 131 -3.50 -8.12 -12.81
C ASN A 131 -4.30 -8.21 -14.13
N ARG A 132 -5.61 -7.97 -14.09
CA ARG A 132 -6.50 -8.08 -15.26
C ARG A 132 -6.15 -7.10 -16.38
N ASP A 133 -5.53 -5.98 -16.05
CA ASP A 133 -5.12 -4.94 -16.97
C ASP A 133 -3.65 -5.10 -17.43
N GLY A 134 -2.97 -6.20 -17.03
CA GLY A 134 -1.61 -6.55 -17.47
C GLY A 134 -0.47 -5.91 -16.64
N TYR A 135 -0.75 -5.22 -15.55
CA TYR A 135 0.23 -4.60 -14.66
C TYR A 135 0.67 -5.55 -13.55
N TRP A 136 1.92 -5.48 -13.15
CA TRP A 136 2.43 -6.17 -11.96
C TRP A 136 1.79 -5.61 -10.70
N SER A 137 1.21 -6.47 -9.90
CA SER A 137 0.57 -6.16 -8.64
C SER A 137 0.57 -7.38 -7.73
N THR A 138 0.13 -7.24 -6.49
CA THR A 138 -0.03 -8.36 -5.55
C THR A 138 -1.28 -8.15 -4.69
N PRO A 139 -1.98 -9.22 -4.30
CA PRO A 139 -3.05 -9.12 -3.31
C PRO A 139 -2.59 -8.37 -2.05
N GLY A 140 -3.48 -7.57 -1.49
CA GLY A 140 -3.18 -6.69 -0.35
C GLY A 140 -2.97 -5.23 -0.74
N LEU A 141 -2.52 -4.95 -1.95
CA LEU A 141 -2.39 -3.59 -2.44
C LEU A 141 -3.74 -2.98 -2.82
N PHE A 142 -3.84 -1.66 -2.76
CA PHE A 142 -5.00 -0.94 -3.26
C PHE A 142 -5.22 -1.25 -4.75
N SER A 143 -6.46 -1.59 -5.10
CA SER A 143 -6.86 -1.93 -6.48
C SER A 143 -5.91 -2.92 -7.18
N TRP A 144 -5.47 -3.95 -6.44
CA TRP A 144 -4.44 -4.89 -6.90
C TRP A 144 -4.84 -5.67 -8.16
N ASP A 145 -6.13 -5.95 -8.35
CA ASP A 145 -6.66 -6.82 -9.42
C ASP A 145 -7.00 -6.07 -10.72
N ARG A 146 -7.06 -4.73 -10.68
CA ARG A 146 -7.43 -3.89 -11.84
C ARG A 146 -7.02 -2.43 -11.61
N ILE A 147 -7.07 -1.62 -12.69
CA ILE A 147 -6.87 -0.17 -12.60
C ILE A 147 -8.03 0.48 -11.85
N ASP A 148 -7.70 1.32 -10.86
CA ASP A 148 -8.68 2.14 -10.17
C ASP A 148 -9.32 3.19 -11.09
N GLY A 149 -10.65 3.38 -10.96
CA GLY A 149 -11.41 4.33 -11.80
C GLY A 149 -10.95 5.78 -11.62
N GLY A 150 -10.66 6.20 -10.41
CA GLY A 150 -10.15 7.55 -10.12
C GLY A 150 -8.78 7.79 -10.73
N SER A 151 -7.86 6.85 -10.57
CA SER A 151 -6.52 6.92 -11.18
C SER A 151 -6.58 6.95 -12.71
N ARG A 152 -7.47 6.15 -13.30
CA ARG A 152 -7.71 6.18 -14.77
C ARG A 152 -8.22 7.53 -15.24
N LEU A 153 -9.21 8.11 -14.54
CA LEU A 153 -9.77 9.42 -14.86
C LEU A 153 -8.71 10.52 -14.70
N LEU A 154 -7.88 10.45 -13.68
CA LEU A 154 -6.77 11.40 -13.47
C LEU A 154 -5.76 11.35 -14.62
N ALA A 155 -5.31 10.16 -14.99
CA ALA A 155 -4.37 9.99 -16.11
C ALA A 155 -4.94 10.54 -17.42
N GLN A 156 -6.21 10.24 -17.75
CA GLN A 156 -6.88 10.75 -18.92
C GLN A 156 -6.97 12.29 -18.93
N ALA A 157 -7.29 12.90 -17.79
CA ALA A 157 -7.39 14.36 -17.68
C ALA A 157 -6.02 15.03 -17.85
N ILE A 158 -4.96 14.45 -17.33
CA ILE A 158 -3.58 14.96 -17.47
C ILE A 158 -3.13 14.85 -18.94
N LEU A 159 -3.37 13.72 -19.59
CA LEU A 159 -2.96 13.49 -20.98
C LEU A 159 -3.77 14.33 -21.99
N ALA A 160 -4.99 14.72 -21.64
CA ALA A 160 -5.82 15.60 -22.44
C ALA A 160 -5.55 17.10 -22.22
N ASP A 161 -4.76 17.45 -21.21
CA ASP A 161 -4.44 18.86 -20.94
C ASP A 161 -3.46 19.41 -21.99
N PRO A 162 -3.69 20.62 -22.53
CA PRO A 162 -2.79 21.21 -23.53
C PRO A 162 -1.40 21.52 -22.98
N THR A 163 -1.27 21.58 -21.64
CA THR A 163 0.02 21.80 -20.96
C THR A 163 0.51 20.50 -20.36
N PRO A 164 1.44 19.79 -21.02
CA PRO A 164 1.93 18.52 -20.50
C PRO A 164 2.64 18.69 -19.15
N PRO A 165 2.64 17.67 -18.27
CA PRO A 165 3.33 17.74 -17.00
C PRO A 165 4.83 17.93 -17.21
N ALA A 166 5.42 18.82 -16.39
CA ALA A 166 6.84 19.09 -16.39
C ALA A 166 7.55 18.31 -15.28
N GLY A 167 8.78 17.90 -15.53
CA GLY A 167 9.62 17.25 -14.51
C GLY A 167 10.50 18.23 -13.73
N PRO A 168 10.99 17.82 -12.56
CA PRO A 168 10.75 16.55 -11.87
C PRO A 168 9.28 16.40 -11.41
N LEU A 169 8.79 15.16 -11.42
CA LEU A 169 7.44 14.80 -11.04
C LEU A 169 7.43 13.90 -9.81
N ALA A 170 6.50 14.11 -8.89
CA ALA A 170 6.25 13.19 -7.78
C ALA A 170 4.83 12.61 -7.84
N ASP A 171 4.71 11.29 -7.62
CA ASP A 171 3.45 10.58 -7.42
C ASP A 171 3.30 10.24 -5.94
N LEU A 172 2.34 10.87 -5.27
CA LEU A 172 2.09 10.69 -3.83
C LEU A 172 1.03 9.61 -3.61
N GLY A 173 1.40 8.55 -2.88
CA GLY A 173 0.59 7.34 -2.77
C GLY A 173 0.61 6.58 -4.09
N ALA A 174 1.80 6.37 -4.64
CA ALA A 174 1.99 5.86 -6.00
C ALA A 174 1.39 4.46 -6.24
N GLY A 175 1.12 3.69 -5.19
CA GLY A 175 0.66 2.32 -5.30
C GLY A 175 1.62 1.50 -6.17
N TRP A 176 1.08 0.65 -7.03
CA TRP A 176 1.88 -0.14 -7.98
C TRP A 176 2.27 0.64 -9.26
N GLY A 177 2.20 2.00 -9.22
CA GLY A 177 2.81 2.89 -10.21
C GLY A 177 1.98 3.15 -11.45
N TYR A 178 0.66 2.94 -11.44
CA TYR A 178 -0.18 3.17 -12.62
C TYR A 178 -0.04 4.58 -13.21
N LEU A 179 -0.18 5.64 -12.39
CA LEU A 179 -0.06 7.02 -12.88
C LEU A 179 1.32 7.27 -13.49
N ALA A 180 2.36 6.78 -12.84
CA ALA A 180 3.72 6.90 -13.35
C ALA A 180 3.88 6.24 -14.73
N THR A 181 3.29 5.05 -14.96
CA THR A 181 3.36 4.38 -16.28
C THR A 181 2.68 5.17 -17.39
N GLN A 182 1.64 5.96 -17.06
CA GLN A 182 0.92 6.77 -18.04
C GLN A 182 1.64 8.09 -18.36
N LEU A 183 2.44 8.61 -17.43
CA LEU A 183 3.04 9.94 -17.48
C LEU A 183 4.53 9.93 -17.87
N SER A 184 5.16 8.76 -17.80
CA SER A 184 6.58 8.61 -18.06
C SER A 184 6.84 7.84 -19.36
N PRO A 185 7.51 8.34 -20.37
CA PRO A 185 8.82 7.72 -20.55
C PRO A 185 10.00 8.70 -20.52
N ARG A 186 9.78 9.96 -20.22
CA ARG A 186 10.83 11.00 -20.36
C ARG A 186 11.01 11.88 -19.13
N LEU A 187 10.26 11.64 -18.04
CA LEU A 187 10.30 12.46 -16.82
C LEU A 187 11.02 11.70 -15.71
N ARG A 188 11.88 12.39 -14.98
CA ARG A 188 12.37 11.87 -13.70
C ARG A 188 11.19 11.85 -12.71
N ILE A 189 10.78 10.65 -12.29
CA ILE A 189 9.62 10.44 -11.42
C ILE A 189 10.08 9.97 -10.04
N HIS A 190 9.54 10.59 -9.01
CA HIS A 190 9.65 10.18 -7.62
C HIS A 190 8.37 9.51 -7.19
N LEU A 191 8.42 8.24 -6.75
CA LEU A 191 7.29 7.48 -6.26
C LEU A 191 7.34 7.43 -4.74
N LEU A 192 6.34 8.01 -4.08
CA LEU A 192 6.23 8.04 -2.62
C LEU A 192 5.10 7.10 -2.20
N GLU A 193 5.43 6.06 -1.45
CA GLU A 193 4.45 5.02 -1.09
C GLU A 193 4.79 4.40 0.28
N SER A 194 3.76 4.06 1.03
CA SER A 194 3.87 3.47 2.35
C SER A 194 3.95 1.93 2.35
N ASP A 195 3.50 1.26 1.29
CA ASP A 195 3.67 -0.18 1.13
C ASP A 195 4.86 -0.50 0.21
N ARG A 196 5.88 -1.13 0.79
CA ARG A 196 7.09 -1.49 0.06
C ARG A 196 6.83 -2.44 -1.11
N ARG A 197 5.83 -3.32 -0.98
CA ARG A 197 5.41 -4.24 -2.05
C ARG A 197 4.87 -3.48 -3.27
N ALA A 198 4.18 -2.37 -3.02
CA ALA A 198 3.67 -1.50 -4.07
C ALA A 198 4.82 -0.86 -4.85
N LEU A 199 5.84 -0.34 -4.17
CA LEU A 199 7.04 0.20 -4.83
C LEU A 199 7.78 -0.86 -5.66
N GLN A 200 7.88 -2.09 -5.18
CA GLN A 200 8.47 -3.20 -5.94
C GLN A 200 7.66 -3.53 -7.19
N CYS A 201 6.32 -3.53 -7.10
CA CYS A 201 5.45 -3.66 -8.27
C CYS A 201 5.60 -2.49 -9.24
N ALA A 202 5.68 -1.25 -8.72
CA ALA A 202 5.87 -0.06 -9.54
C ALA A 202 7.19 -0.11 -10.33
N GLN A 203 8.26 -0.59 -9.72
CA GLN A 203 9.55 -0.80 -10.40
C GLN A 203 9.43 -1.81 -11.55
N LEU A 204 8.69 -2.91 -11.34
CA LEU A 204 8.42 -3.90 -12.40
C LEU A 204 7.53 -3.35 -13.52
N ASN A 205 6.67 -2.37 -13.23
CA ASN A 205 5.80 -1.72 -14.21
C ASN A 205 6.50 -0.60 -14.99
N LEU A 206 7.69 -0.17 -14.56
CA LEU A 206 8.49 0.90 -15.18
C LEU A 206 9.89 0.39 -15.56
N PRO A 207 10.01 -0.68 -16.38
CA PRO A 207 11.29 -1.33 -16.65
C PRO A 207 12.29 -0.43 -17.39
N ASP A 208 11.80 0.47 -18.24
CA ASP A 208 12.63 1.39 -19.03
C ASP A 208 12.82 2.76 -18.34
N GLY A 209 12.23 2.93 -17.15
CA GLY A 209 12.34 4.11 -16.32
C GLY A 209 13.28 3.86 -15.14
N GLU A 210 13.88 4.92 -14.63
CA GLU A 210 14.62 4.88 -13.37
C GLU A 210 13.84 5.69 -12.32
N PRO A 211 12.68 5.18 -11.83
CA PRO A 211 11.93 5.90 -10.82
C PRO A 211 12.71 5.98 -9.52
N VAL A 212 12.67 7.13 -8.87
CA VAL A 212 13.24 7.27 -7.53
C VAL A 212 12.20 6.83 -6.50
N LEU A 213 12.43 5.71 -5.84
CA LEU A 213 11.50 5.11 -4.90
C LEU A 213 11.70 5.67 -3.49
N HIS A 214 10.62 6.10 -2.85
CA HIS A 214 10.60 6.58 -1.48
C HIS A 214 9.60 5.76 -0.66
N TRP A 215 10.11 4.83 0.14
CA TRP A 215 9.28 4.13 1.11
C TRP A 215 9.09 5.02 2.32
N CYS A 216 7.89 5.57 2.50
CA CYS A 216 7.63 6.63 3.47
C CYS A 216 6.16 6.72 3.87
N ASP A 217 5.91 7.43 4.97
CA ASP A 217 4.57 7.77 5.44
C ASP A 217 4.27 9.25 5.19
N LEU A 218 3.22 9.52 4.43
CA LEU A 218 2.70 10.87 4.18
C LEU A 218 1.50 11.22 5.07
N SER A 219 1.08 10.33 5.97
CA SER A 219 -0.08 10.53 6.83
C SER A 219 0.07 11.69 7.82
N GLN A 220 1.28 12.22 7.99
CA GLN A 220 1.58 13.39 8.82
C GLN A 220 1.92 14.64 7.98
N GLY A 221 1.81 14.58 6.66
CA GLY A 221 2.14 15.66 5.74
C GLY A 221 3.62 16.05 5.73
N GLN A 222 4.50 15.19 6.26
CA GLN A 222 5.95 15.40 6.27
C GLN A 222 6.58 14.82 5.00
N LEU A 223 7.68 15.44 4.55
CA LEU A 223 8.43 14.97 3.41
C LEU A 223 9.54 14.00 3.89
N PRO A 224 9.70 12.85 3.21
CA PRO A 224 10.81 11.95 3.53
C PRO A 224 12.15 12.56 3.08
N ALA A 225 13.20 12.36 3.85
CA ALA A 225 14.55 12.61 3.37
C ALA A 225 14.87 11.62 2.21
N PRO A 226 15.59 12.01 1.16
CA PRO A 226 16.28 13.30 0.98
C PRO A 226 15.48 14.34 0.17
N LEU A 227 14.16 14.19 0.03
CA LEU A 227 13.35 15.15 -0.73
C LEU A 227 13.36 16.53 -0.09
N LYS A 228 13.62 17.52 -0.93
CA LYS A 228 13.65 18.94 -0.51
C LYS A 228 12.31 19.61 -0.82
N PRO A 229 11.86 20.57 0.01
CA PRO A 229 10.75 21.45 -0.38
C PRO A 229 11.05 22.15 -1.71
N GLN A 230 10.01 22.46 -2.46
CA GLN A 230 10.08 23.20 -3.73
C GLN A 230 10.97 22.56 -4.80
N SER A 231 11.09 21.25 -4.80
CA SER A 231 11.93 20.49 -5.74
C SER A 231 11.17 19.89 -6.92
N MET A 232 9.84 19.90 -6.92
CA MET A 232 9.01 19.29 -7.96
C MET A 232 8.32 20.35 -8.83
N ALA A 233 8.26 20.08 -10.14
CA ALA A 233 7.49 20.89 -11.07
C ALA A 233 6.02 20.43 -11.12
N THR A 234 5.82 19.11 -10.98
CA THR A 234 4.49 18.49 -10.98
C THR A 234 4.36 17.52 -9.82
N VAL A 235 3.20 17.50 -9.20
CA VAL A 235 2.78 16.46 -8.26
C VAL A 235 1.48 15.87 -8.74
N VAL A 236 1.39 14.55 -8.75
CA VAL A 236 0.14 13.83 -9.02
C VAL A 236 -0.24 13.00 -7.80
N THR A 237 -1.55 12.80 -7.55
CA THR A 237 -1.98 11.97 -6.43
C THR A 237 -3.43 11.51 -6.57
N ASN A 238 -3.68 10.29 -6.15
CA ASN A 238 -4.98 9.74 -5.81
C ASN A 238 -4.94 9.37 -4.31
N PRO A 239 -5.19 10.32 -3.40
CA PRO A 239 -5.05 10.08 -1.97
C PRO A 239 -5.95 8.95 -1.48
N PRO A 240 -5.54 8.13 -0.50
CA PRO A 240 -6.37 7.07 0.05
C PRO A 240 -7.62 7.63 0.73
N PHE A 241 -8.80 7.05 0.42
CA PHE A 241 -10.12 7.51 0.91
C PHE A 241 -10.94 6.38 1.57
N HIS A 242 -10.35 5.20 1.78
CA HIS A 242 -11.05 4.02 2.33
C HIS A 242 -11.08 3.95 3.85
N ALA A 243 -10.47 4.89 4.54
CA ALA A 243 -10.64 5.11 5.97
C ALA A 243 -12.01 5.77 6.26
N GLY A 244 -12.48 5.81 7.50
CA GLY A 244 -13.71 6.52 7.87
C GLY A 244 -13.70 7.97 7.36
N LYS A 245 -14.89 8.59 7.16
CA LYS A 245 -15.02 9.94 6.54
C LYS A 245 -14.07 11.00 7.11
N GLN A 246 -13.87 11.03 8.43
CA GLN A 246 -12.96 11.96 9.10
C GLN A 246 -11.50 11.65 8.80
N GLU A 247 -11.13 10.39 8.85
CA GLU A 247 -9.75 9.93 8.61
C GLU A 247 -9.34 10.14 7.15
N ALA A 248 -10.25 9.86 6.20
CA ALA A 248 -10.03 10.15 4.78
C ALA A 248 -9.84 11.65 4.50
N ALA A 249 -10.62 12.51 5.15
CA ALA A 249 -10.49 13.97 5.01
C ALA A 249 -9.14 14.47 5.57
N MET A 250 -8.73 14.00 6.75
CA MET A 250 -7.42 14.34 7.35
C MET A 250 -6.27 13.87 6.45
N LEU A 251 -6.33 12.65 5.98
CA LEU A 251 -5.29 12.07 5.12
C LEU A 251 -5.16 12.85 3.81
N GLY A 252 -6.30 13.18 3.19
CA GLY A 252 -6.33 14.04 2.00
C GLY A 252 -5.73 15.43 2.25
N GLN A 253 -5.94 16.01 3.43
CA GLN A 253 -5.30 17.26 3.82
C GLN A 253 -3.77 17.13 3.93
N HIS A 254 -3.28 16.06 4.54
CA HIS A 254 -1.85 15.83 4.66
C HIS A 254 -1.18 15.62 3.29
N PHE A 255 -1.84 14.91 2.37
CA PHE A 255 -1.36 14.76 0.98
C PHE A 255 -1.31 16.11 0.25
N ALA A 256 -2.34 16.96 0.40
CA ALA A 256 -2.34 18.30 -0.20
C ALA A 256 -1.23 19.19 0.37
N LEU A 257 -0.98 19.14 1.67
CA LEU A 257 0.12 19.85 2.32
C LEU A 257 1.49 19.34 1.86
N ALA A 258 1.68 18.02 1.76
CA ALA A 258 2.91 17.43 1.23
C ALA A 258 3.15 17.86 -0.23
N ALA A 259 2.12 17.81 -1.06
CA ALA A 259 2.17 18.29 -2.44
C ALA A 259 2.56 19.75 -2.53
N HIS A 260 1.90 20.62 -1.75
CA HIS A 260 2.22 22.05 -1.70
C HIS A 260 3.67 22.30 -1.27
N ARG A 261 4.19 21.56 -0.28
CA ARG A 261 5.58 21.69 0.16
C ARG A 261 6.57 21.26 -0.93
N LEU A 262 6.28 20.16 -1.64
CA LEU A 262 7.14 19.63 -2.70
C LEU A 262 7.18 20.53 -3.94
N LEU A 263 6.08 21.14 -4.31
CA LEU A 263 5.98 21.98 -5.50
C LEU A 263 6.79 23.26 -5.37
N ARG A 264 7.55 23.58 -6.43
CA ARG A 264 8.16 24.89 -6.62
C ARG A 264 7.09 25.97 -6.91
N PRO A 265 7.40 27.26 -6.78
CA PRO A 265 6.52 28.33 -7.26
C PRO A 265 6.14 28.11 -8.74
N GLY A 266 4.85 28.24 -9.07
CA GLY A 266 4.30 27.92 -10.40
C GLY A 266 4.20 26.42 -10.71
N GLY A 267 4.56 25.54 -9.80
CA GLY A 267 4.40 24.10 -9.94
C GLY A 267 2.93 23.68 -9.87
N VAL A 268 2.61 22.52 -10.45
CA VAL A 268 1.22 22.07 -10.66
C VAL A 268 0.93 20.79 -9.87
N LEU A 269 -0.15 20.83 -9.11
CA LEU A 269 -0.77 19.66 -8.50
C LEU A 269 -1.91 19.14 -9.38
N TRP A 270 -1.91 17.83 -9.64
CA TRP A 270 -3.02 17.09 -10.16
C TRP A 270 -3.54 16.11 -9.11
N LEU A 271 -4.79 16.24 -8.72
CA LEU A 271 -5.41 15.42 -7.67
C LEU A 271 -6.74 14.87 -8.16
N VAL A 272 -6.97 13.58 -7.92
CA VAL A 272 -8.31 13.00 -8.01
C VAL A 272 -8.81 12.65 -6.62
N GLY A 273 -10.07 12.90 -6.38
CA GLY A 273 -10.73 12.51 -5.15
C GLY A 273 -12.20 12.22 -5.36
N ASN A 274 -12.81 11.58 -4.38
CA ASN A 274 -14.25 11.37 -4.40
C ASN A 274 -14.98 12.72 -4.37
N THR A 275 -15.99 12.88 -5.19
CA THR A 275 -16.77 14.14 -5.36
C THR A 275 -17.34 14.68 -4.04
N HIS A 276 -17.60 13.80 -3.08
CA HIS A 276 -18.12 14.19 -1.76
C HIS A 276 -17.07 14.73 -0.79
N LEU A 277 -15.78 14.68 -1.14
CA LEU A 277 -14.70 15.21 -0.32
C LEU A 277 -14.46 16.69 -0.61
N ALA A 278 -14.24 17.49 0.43
CA ALA A 278 -14.11 18.95 0.34
C ALA A 278 -12.73 19.42 -0.21
N TYR A 279 -12.14 18.68 -1.17
CA TYR A 279 -10.87 19.05 -1.78
C TYR A 279 -10.86 20.45 -2.42
N PRO A 280 -11.92 20.92 -3.12
CA PRO A 280 -11.89 22.27 -3.70
C PRO A 280 -11.68 23.37 -2.65
N ARG A 281 -12.33 23.25 -1.48
CA ARG A 281 -12.15 24.21 -0.38
C ARG A 281 -10.75 24.15 0.20
N LEU A 282 -10.21 22.95 0.42
CA LEU A 282 -8.87 22.75 0.94
C LEU A 282 -7.80 23.30 -0.01
N LEU A 283 -7.87 22.94 -1.29
CA LEU A 283 -6.88 23.38 -2.28
C LEU A 283 -6.98 24.87 -2.56
N GLY A 284 -8.18 25.45 -2.56
CA GLY A 284 -8.37 26.89 -2.74
C GLY A 284 -7.73 27.75 -1.63
N SER A 285 -7.48 27.18 -0.44
CA SER A 285 -6.76 27.87 0.63
C SER A 285 -5.23 27.75 0.55
N LEU A 286 -4.73 26.78 -0.23
CA LEU A 286 -3.30 26.46 -0.32
C LEU A 286 -2.65 26.92 -1.65
N PHE A 287 -3.42 26.97 -2.73
CA PHE A 287 -2.93 27.18 -4.08
C PHE A 287 -3.47 28.48 -4.66
N SER A 288 -2.67 29.13 -5.51
CA SER A 288 -3.01 30.41 -6.12
C SER A 288 -4.10 30.31 -7.19
N HIS A 289 -4.21 29.17 -7.86
CA HIS A 289 -5.22 28.87 -8.89
C HIS A 289 -5.71 27.45 -8.74
N LEU A 290 -7.02 27.26 -8.88
CA LEU A 290 -7.67 25.96 -8.80
C LEU A 290 -8.68 25.79 -9.94
N GLU A 291 -8.61 24.67 -10.65
CA GLU A 291 -9.49 24.32 -11.75
C GLU A 291 -10.06 22.91 -11.56
N VAL A 292 -11.36 22.75 -11.80
CA VAL A 292 -11.99 21.43 -11.92
C VAL A 292 -11.87 20.99 -13.37
N LYS A 293 -11.04 20.00 -13.65
CA LYS A 293 -10.80 19.50 -15.03
C LYS A 293 -11.92 18.59 -15.52
N THR A 294 -12.40 17.72 -14.67
CA THR A 294 -13.52 16.81 -14.97
C THR A 294 -14.14 16.25 -13.69
N GLN A 295 -15.43 15.88 -13.81
CA GLN A 295 -16.17 15.22 -12.74
C GLN A 295 -17.01 14.10 -13.36
N ARG A 296 -16.67 12.85 -13.04
CA ARG A 296 -17.34 11.65 -13.60
C ARG A 296 -17.26 10.50 -12.62
N GLU A 297 -18.24 9.59 -12.65
CA GLU A 297 -18.23 8.30 -11.90
C GLU A 297 -17.95 8.44 -10.40
N GLY A 298 -18.41 9.55 -9.79
CA GLY A 298 -18.19 9.83 -8.38
C GLY A 298 -16.80 10.40 -8.03
N PHE A 299 -15.98 10.70 -9.04
CA PHE A 299 -14.66 11.31 -8.88
C PHE A 299 -14.62 12.74 -9.44
N THR A 300 -13.79 13.56 -8.83
CA THR A 300 -13.46 14.91 -9.33
C THR A 300 -11.96 15.02 -9.51
N VAL A 301 -11.52 15.43 -10.70
CA VAL A 301 -10.11 15.75 -10.99
C VAL A 301 -9.90 17.24 -10.88
N LEU A 302 -8.92 17.60 -10.07
CA LEU A 302 -8.54 18.97 -9.76
C LEU A 302 -7.12 19.24 -10.25
N ARG A 303 -6.92 20.44 -10.85
CA ARG A 303 -5.61 21.01 -11.20
C ARG A 303 -5.41 22.26 -10.37
N ALA A 304 -4.32 22.34 -9.64
CA ALA A 304 -4.01 23.50 -8.80
C ALA A 304 -2.58 24.00 -9.07
N VAL A 305 -2.38 25.32 -9.06
CA VAL A 305 -1.08 25.95 -9.29
C VAL A 305 -0.62 26.60 -7.99
N LYS A 306 0.63 26.35 -7.60
CA LYS A 306 1.25 26.96 -6.41
C LYS A 306 1.70 28.39 -6.66
#